data_3492e516b0598db1a754efe8057c717e
#
_entry.id   3492e516b0598db1a754efe8057c717e
#
_cell.length_a   1.000
_cell.length_b   1.000
_cell.length_c   1.000
_cell.angle_alpha   90.00
_cell.angle_beta   90.00
_cell.angle_gamma   90.00
#
_symmetry.space_group_name_H-M   'P 1'
#
loop_
_entity.id
_entity.type
_entity.pdbx_description
1 polymer ?
#
loop_
_entity_poly.entity_id
_entity_poly.type
_entity_poly.pdbx_seq_one_letter_code
_entity_poly.pdbx_strand_id
1 'polypeptide(L)'
;MLYASYGEPEAPAAPPRPDEAPSARPWERIAEDPVDTYWAQQPGTIPRRRDMQFCRHGDKGMCDYCMPLEPYDAAYHAAQGIKHLSFHAYLRQNDVGPSAGRSTYVPPLEEPQYHVQTPCPSGQHAPWPAGICTKCQPSAITLQRQVYRMVDHVEFADPALIDNMLEIWRKTNAQRFGFLLGHYEPYPVVPMGVKAVVEAIHEPPQAGEIDGLTLGVPWDDEPRIEQLARDCGLQIVGMAYTDLEAADPTDPSKAGLVACKRHADSFFLSGAEAIFAAQLQSAHRCASRYSRSGAFNSRFVTCVLSGNPEGEIDVAVYQVSAQAMGMVAADMIEASVSPTMVRVKPSTPTRYVPDVFYRYKNKYGIDVKESASPAFPVEYLIVTATHGFPTAPAPRFVSHAFPIENRMGVHDQTLDTVLRDVARLGAADLQPHEPSEARAPLARYLSDWHLLAFLAHGGLLSDDEMRSVCPVSYTHLRAHETEADL
;
A
#
# COMPACT_ATOMS: atom_id res chain seq x y z
N MET A 1 -16.07 -17.95 -4.51
CA MET A 1 -14.74 -18.34 -5.06
C MET A 1 -14.25 -17.18 -5.91
N LEU A 2 -13.37 -16.36 -5.34
CA LEU A 2 -12.74 -15.25 -6.08
C LEU A 2 -11.51 -15.81 -6.81
N TYR A 3 -11.63 -16.08 -8.08
CA TYR A 3 -10.50 -16.22 -8.99
C TYR A 3 -10.51 -15.02 -9.92
N ALA A 4 -9.78 -13.98 -9.55
CA ALA A 4 -9.37 -12.98 -10.50
C ALA A 4 -8.12 -13.51 -11.21
N SER A 5 -8.21 -13.86 -12.47
CA SER A 5 -7.03 -14.04 -13.32
C SER A 5 -6.56 -12.67 -13.78
N TYR A 6 -5.67 -12.07 -13.01
CA TYR A 6 -4.87 -10.97 -13.54
C TYR A 6 -3.93 -11.52 -14.62
N GLY A 7 -3.78 -10.78 -15.71
CA GLY A 7 -3.05 -11.18 -16.90
C GLY A 7 -1.64 -11.70 -16.59
N GLU A 8 -1.19 -12.59 -17.45
CA GLU A 8 0.16 -13.17 -17.38
C GLU A 8 1.21 -12.07 -17.29
N PRO A 9 2.20 -12.18 -16.40
CA PRO A 9 3.30 -11.22 -16.34
C PRO A 9 4.04 -11.25 -17.69
N GLU A 10 4.27 -10.08 -18.25
CA GLU A 10 5.06 -9.89 -19.46
C GLU A 10 6.41 -10.60 -19.32
N ALA A 11 6.77 -11.40 -20.33
CA ALA A 11 7.96 -12.20 -20.31
C ALA A 11 9.21 -11.31 -20.11
N PRO A 12 10.20 -11.74 -19.30
CA PRO A 12 11.41 -10.96 -19.06
C PRO A 12 12.13 -10.68 -20.37
N ALA A 13 12.54 -9.44 -20.57
CA ALA A 13 13.27 -8.96 -21.75
C ALA A 13 14.52 -9.82 -22.00
N ALA A 14 14.78 -10.14 -23.27
CA ALA A 14 15.93 -10.93 -23.69
C ALA A 14 17.26 -10.29 -23.25
N PRO A 15 18.28 -11.09 -22.90
CA PRO A 15 19.58 -10.57 -22.47
C PRO A 15 20.24 -9.76 -23.60
N PRO A 16 20.91 -8.63 -23.28
CA PRO A 16 21.56 -7.77 -24.25
C PRO A 16 22.72 -8.49 -24.98
N ARG A 17 22.92 -8.13 -26.25
CA ARG A 17 24.01 -8.66 -27.09
C ARG A 17 25.37 -8.16 -26.61
N PRO A 18 26.48 -8.92 -26.83
CA PRO A 18 27.79 -8.68 -26.22
C PRO A 18 28.59 -7.45 -26.71
N ASP A 19 28.13 -6.68 -27.69
CA ASP A 19 28.93 -5.65 -28.37
C ASP A 19 28.46 -4.19 -28.16
N GLU A 20 27.62 -3.92 -27.16
CA GLU A 20 27.32 -2.52 -26.79
C GLU A 20 28.31 -2.03 -25.73
N ALA A 21 28.91 -0.84 -25.97
CA ALA A 21 29.75 -0.10 -25.01
C ALA A 21 29.07 -0.06 -23.63
N PRO A 22 29.84 0.04 -22.51
CA PRO A 22 29.29 -0.07 -21.18
C PRO A 22 28.19 0.98 -20.98
N SER A 23 26.99 0.63 -21.40
CA SER A 23 25.78 1.39 -21.12
C SER A 23 25.65 1.48 -19.61
N ALA A 24 25.34 2.64 -19.07
CA ALA A 24 25.01 2.84 -17.67
C ALA A 24 24.18 1.64 -17.20
N ARG A 25 24.60 1.03 -16.09
CA ARG A 25 23.98 -0.21 -15.58
C ARG A 25 22.47 0.00 -15.50
N PRO A 26 21.63 -0.96 -15.87
CA PRO A 26 20.17 -0.76 -15.97
C PRO A 26 19.56 -0.10 -14.73
N TRP A 27 20.06 -0.46 -13.54
CA TRP A 27 19.58 0.09 -12.27
C TRP A 27 19.97 1.55 -12.00
N GLU A 28 20.99 2.11 -12.67
CA GLU A 28 21.37 3.52 -12.54
C GLU A 28 20.37 4.46 -13.23
N ARG A 29 19.49 3.92 -14.08
CA ARG A 29 18.46 4.66 -14.81
C ARG A 29 17.08 4.58 -14.17
N ILE A 30 16.95 3.84 -13.07
CA ILE A 30 15.65 3.66 -12.42
C ILE A 30 15.29 4.93 -11.66
N ALA A 31 14.14 5.49 -12.02
CA ALA A 31 13.53 6.58 -11.27
C ALA A 31 12.81 5.97 -10.05
N GLU A 32 13.36 6.19 -8.87
CA GLU A 32 12.73 5.82 -7.61
C GLU A 32 11.71 6.89 -7.19
N ASP A 33 10.82 6.51 -6.29
CA ASP A 33 9.84 7.42 -5.69
C ASP A 33 10.56 8.58 -4.96
N PRO A 34 9.99 9.80 -4.96
CA PRO A 34 10.57 10.95 -4.26
C PRO A 34 10.94 10.69 -2.80
N VAL A 35 10.19 9.86 -2.08
CA VAL A 35 10.48 9.51 -0.68
C VAL A 35 11.78 8.71 -0.54
N ASP A 36 12.12 7.85 -1.53
CA ASP A 36 13.37 7.11 -1.53
C ASP A 36 14.56 8.06 -1.74
N THR A 37 14.41 9.00 -2.67
CA THR A 37 15.42 10.02 -2.95
C THR A 37 15.62 10.92 -1.73
N TYR A 38 14.55 11.30 -1.03
CA TYR A 38 14.63 12.07 0.21
C TYR A 38 15.46 11.33 1.26
N TRP A 39 15.11 10.09 1.59
CA TRP A 39 15.81 9.33 2.63
C TRP A 39 17.25 8.94 2.24
N ALA A 40 17.54 8.78 0.95
CA ALA A 40 18.91 8.56 0.48
C ALA A 40 19.84 9.74 0.79
N GLN A 41 19.32 10.95 0.84
CA GLN A 41 20.07 12.18 1.12
C GLN A 41 20.18 12.50 2.63
N GLN A 42 19.36 11.88 3.49
CA GLN A 42 19.38 12.11 4.92
C GLN A 42 20.37 11.19 5.64
N PRO A 43 21.02 11.64 6.72
CA PRO A 43 21.87 10.77 7.55
C PRO A 43 21.06 9.64 8.22
N GLY A 44 19.79 9.87 8.51
CA GLY A 44 18.86 8.91 9.10
C GLY A 44 19.08 8.64 10.59
N THR A 45 20.11 9.22 11.20
CA THR A 45 20.42 9.02 12.62
C THR A 45 19.38 9.67 13.52
N ILE A 46 19.12 9.06 14.66
CA ILE A 46 18.17 9.55 15.67
C ILE A 46 18.91 10.55 16.58
N PRO A 47 18.55 11.85 16.55
CA PRO A 47 19.22 12.86 17.35
C PRO A 47 18.94 12.64 18.84
N ARG A 48 19.97 12.74 19.67
CA ARG A 48 19.86 12.77 21.13
C ARG A 48 20.27 14.13 21.68
N ARG A 49 19.48 14.63 22.63
CA ARG A 49 19.83 15.85 23.34
C ARG A 49 20.95 15.56 24.34
N ARG A 50 21.79 16.59 24.56
CA ARG A 50 22.80 16.53 25.59
C ARG A 50 22.16 16.34 26.96
N ASP A 51 22.63 15.34 27.69
CA ASP A 51 22.23 15.11 29.08
C ASP A 51 23.10 15.91 30.01
N MET A 52 22.49 16.83 30.77
CA MET A 52 23.22 17.75 31.65
C MET A 52 23.84 17.05 32.87
N GLN A 53 23.40 15.82 33.19
CA GLN A 53 23.93 15.04 34.31
C GLN A 53 25.13 14.17 33.90
N PHE A 54 25.08 13.59 32.69
CA PHE A 54 26.05 12.59 32.22
C PHE A 54 27.07 13.16 31.22
N CYS A 55 26.70 14.15 30.42
CA CYS A 55 27.60 14.76 29.43
C CYS A 55 28.57 15.72 30.08
N ARG A 56 29.84 15.32 30.18
CA ARG A 56 30.93 16.14 30.78
C ARG A 56 31.84 16.82 29.76
N HIS A 57 31.45 16.90 28.49
CA HIS A 57 32.21 17.51 27.41
C HIS A 57 31.70 18.94 27.10
N GLY A 58 32.47 19.71 26.37
CA GLY A 58 32.05 21.02 25.83
C GLY A 58 31.02 20.89 24.73
N ASP A 59 30.50 22.03 24.22
CA ASP A 59 29.39 22.09 23.28
C ASP A 59 29.69 21.45 21.92
N LYS A 60 30.95 21.34 21.53
CA LYS A 60 31.42 20.69 20.29
C LYS A 60 31.80 19.23 20.45
N GLY A 61 31.78 18.69 21.67
CA GLY A 61 32.10 17.31 21.96
C GLY A 61 30.85 16.43 21.90
N MET A 62 31.03 15.13 21.69
CA MET A 62 30.00 14.09 21.81
C MET A 62 30.49 12.95 22.69
N CYS A 63 29.59 12.28 23.36
CA CYS A 63 29.85 11.09 24.16
C CYS A 63 28.72 10.08 23.98
N ASP A 64 28.86 8.90 24.53
CA ASP A 64 27.87 7.79 24.40
C ASP A 64 26.45 8.16 24.85
N TYR A 65 26.30 9.19 25.69
CA TYR A 65 24.99 9.68 26.15
C TYR A 65 24.29 10.61 25.15
N CYS A 66 25.02 11.35 24.33
CA CYS A 66 24.47 12.33 23.39
C CYS A 66 24.78 12.04 21.91
N MET A 67 25.61 11.06 21.64
CA MET A 67 25.86 10.62 20.25
C MET A 67 24.54 10.15 19.63
N PRO A 68 24.22 10.59 18.40
CA PRO A 68 23.02 10.11 17.71
C PRO A 68 23.00 8.58 17.61
N LEU A 69 21.80 8.00 17.72
CA LEU A 69 21.64 6.56 17.54
C LEU A 69 21.44 6.21 16.06
N GLU A 70 21.77 4.98 15.72
CA GLU A 70 21.45 4.46 14.40
C GLU A 70 19.93 4.25 14.24
N PRO A 71 19.37 4.41 13.02
CA PRO A 71 17.93 4.33 12.80
C PRO A 71 17.33 2.95 13.10
N TYR A 72 18.16 1.93 13.27
CA TYR A 72 17.78 0.56 13.62
C TYR A 72 18.11 0.18 15.07
N ASP A 73 18.35 1.15 15.95
CA ASP A 73 18.66 0.87 17.36
C ASP A 73 17.50 0.17 18.06
N ALA A 74 17.74 -1.07 18.50
CA ALA A 74 16.71 -1.93 19.06
C ALA A 74 16.17 -1.42 20.40
N ALA A 75 17.00 -0.74 21.23
CA ALA A 75 16.59 -0.21 22.51
C ALA A 75 15.64 0.99 22.32
N TYR A 76 15.97 1.86 21.36
CA TYR A 76 15.09 2.96 20.98
C TYR A 76 13.74 2.46 20.46
N HIS A 77 13.75 1.50 19.50
CA HIS A 77 12.52 0.93 18.96
C HIS A 77 11.63 0.31 20.05
N ALA A 78 12.23 -0.46 20.96
CA ALA A 78 11.49 -1.04 22.08
C ALA A 78 10.89 0.03 23.00
N ALA A 79 11.64 1.10 23.32
CA ALA A 79 11.18 2.19 24.16
C ALA A 79 10.03 3.00 23.51
N GLN A 80 10.01 3.11 22.17
CA GLN A 80 8.97 3.80 21.41
C GLN A 80 7.82 2.87 20.96
N GLY A 81 7.86 1.59 21.31
CA GLY A 81 6.83 0.61 20.91
C GLY A 81 6.81 0.32 19.39
N ILE A 82 7.90 0.61 18.67
CA ILE A 82 8.03 0.37 17.24
C ILE A 82 8.31 -1.12 17.01
N LYS A 83 7.38 -1.83 16.37
CA LYS A 83 7.44 -3.28 16.18
C LYS A 83 8.27 -3.72 14.97
N HIS A 84 8.36 -2.89 13.94
CA HIS A 84 9.06 -3.18 12.69
C HIS A 84 10.01 -2.04 12.35
N LEU A 85 11.15 -2.36 11.74
CA LEU A 85 12.00 -1.36 11.13
C LEU A 85 11.27 -0.72 9.94
N SER A 86 11.53 0.56 9.67
CA SER A 86 11.20 1.11 8.36
C SER A 86 12.10 0.49 7.29
N PHE A 87 11.64 0.49 6.04
CA PHE A 87 12.43 -0.06 4.93
C PHE A 87 13.81 0.62 4.79
N HIS A 88 13.86 1.94 4.92
CA HIS A 88 15.12 2.67 4.81
C HIS A 88 16.07 2.44 6.00
N ALA A 89 15.54 2.25 7.21
CA ALA A 89 16.34 1.82 8.36
C ALA A 89 16.91 0.40 8.15
N TYR A 90 16.10 -0.50 7.59
CA TYR A 90 16.53 -1.85 7.21
C TYR A 90 17.63 -1.83 6.14
N LEU A 91 17.53 -0.95 5.12
CA LEU A 91 18.61 -0.76 4.14
C LEU A 91 19.91 -0.32 4.83
N ARG A 92 19.84 0.64 5.76
CA ARG A 92 21.01 1.10 6.52
C ARG A 92 21.62 0.01 7.38
N GLN A 93 20.80 -0.81 8.02
CA GLN A 93 21.27 -1.95 8.83
C GLN A 93 22.06 -2.97 7.99
N ASN A 94 21.67 -3.16 6.72
CA ASN A 94 22.30 -4.12 5.81
C ASN A 94 23.37 -3.48 4.92
N ASP A 95 23.83 -2.26 5.21
CA ASP A 95 24.79 -1.51 4.39
C ASP A 95 24.38 -1.37 2.91
N VAL A 96 23.07 -1.42 2.63
CA VAL A 96 22.53 -1.17 1.29
C VAL A 96 22.37 0.32 1.10
N GLY A 97 23.14 0.91 0.20
CA GLY A 97 23.05 2.33 -0.11
C GLY A 97 24.39 3.01 -0.40
N PRO A 98 24.39 4.28 -0.82
CA PRO A 98 25.61 5.03 -1.06
C PRO A 98 26.30 5.32 0.27
N SER A 99 27.34 4.59 0.59
CA SER A 99 28.24 4.91 1.70
C SER A 99 29.38 5.79 1.18
N ALA A 100 29.52 6.97 1.76
CA ALA A 100 30.64 7.85 1.44
C ALA A 100 31.98 7.12 1.67
N GLY A 101 32.76 6.91 0.59
CA GLY A 101 34.09 6.35 0.65
C GLY A 101 34.21 4.82 0.53
N ARG A 102 33.11 4.08 0.35
CA ARG A 102 33.15 2.63 0.09
C ARG A 102 32.93 2.30 -1.40
N SER A 103 33.21 1.06 -1.77
CA SER A 103 33.02 0.50 -3.12
C SER A 103 31.76 1.00 -3.80
N THR A 104 31.83 1.29 -5.10
CA THR A 104 30.69 1.59 -5.96
C THR A 104 29.74 0.41 -6.15
N TYR A 105 30.08 -0.76 -5.60
CA TYR A 105 29.25 -1.94 -5.61
C TYR A 105 28.21 -1.86 -4.50
N VAL A 106 26.96 -1.80 -4.89
CA VAL A 106 25.80 -1.92 -3.98
C VAL A 106 25.32 -3.37 -4.06
N PRO A 107 25.27 -4.11 -2.93
CA PRO A 107 24.69 -5.44 -2.91
C PRO A 107 23.24 -5.35 -3.37
N PRO A 108 22.81 -6.18 -4.34
CA PRO A 108 21.43 -6.15 -4.77
C PRO A 108 20.52 -6.67 -3.66
N LEU A 109 19.36 -6.04 -3.52
CA LEU A 109 18.26 -6.61 -2.78
C LEU A 109 17.77 -7.84 -3.54
N GLU A 110 17.69 -8.96 -2.85
CA GLU A 110 17.20 -10.21 -3.42
C GLU A 110 15.78 -10.45 -2.96
N GLU A 111 14.87 -10.56 -3.93
CA GLU A 111 13.52 -11.01 -3.67
C GLU A 111 13.46 -12.53 -3.56
N PRO A 112 12.53 -13.06 -2.74
CA PRO A 112 12.28 -14.48 -2.70
C PRO A 112 11.90 -15.02 -4.08
N GLN A 113 12.74 -15.92 -4.64
CA GLN A 113 12.50 -16.56 -5.92
C GLN A 113 12.11 -18.02 -5.67
N TYR A 114 10.86 -18.35 -5.92
CA TYR A 114 10.31 -19.69 -5.65
C TYR A 114 9.90 -20.45 -6.91
N HIS A 115 10.13 -19.88 -8.09
CA HIS A 115 9.96 -20.56 -9.36
C HIS A 115 11.15 -21.44 -9.70
N VAL A 116 10.90 -22.52 -10.43
CA VAL A 116 11.97 -23.30 -11.07
C VAL A 116 12.66 -22.41 -12.10
N GLN A 117 14.00 -22.30 -12.02
CA GLN A 117 14.77 -21.46 -12.93
C GLN A 117 14.71 -22.01 -14.36
N THR A 118 14.24 -21.21 -15.30
CA THR A 118 14.14 -21.56 -16.71
C THR A 118 14.75 -20.44 -17.56
N PRO A 119 15.76 -20.74 -18.42
CA PRO A 119 16.42 -22.03 -18.64
C PRO A 119 17.24 -22.53 -17.44
N CYS A 120 17.41 -23.82 -17.32
CA CYS A 120 18.22 -24.39 -16.23
C CYS A 120 19.67 -23.89 -16.29
N PRO A 121 20.23 -23.38 -15.18
CA PRO A 121 21.62 -22.89 -15.14
C PRO A 121 22.68 -23.95 -15.50
N SER A 122 22.36 -25.25 -15.35
CA SER A 122 23.27 -26.33 -15.71
C SER A 122 23.23 -26.67 -17.21
N GLY A 123 22.17 -26.34 -17.93
CA GLY A 123 21.99 -26.71 -19.33
C GLY A 123 21.89 -28.21 -19.61
N GLN A 124 21.81 -29.05 -18.57
CA GLN A 124 21.97 -30.52 -18.71
C GLN A 124 20.66 -31.27 -18.93
N HIS A 125 19.53 -30.61 -18.93
CA HIS A 125 18.18 -31.21 -19.11
C HIS A 125 17.24 -30.25 -19.84
N ALA A 126 16.15 -30.82 -20.34
CA ALA A 126 15.08 -30.05 -20.95
C ALA A 126 14.49 -29.02 -19.96
N PRO A 127 13.95 -27.88 -20.44
CA PRO A 127 13.31 -26.89 -19.59
C PRO A 127 12.17 -27.50 -18.77
N TRP A 128 11.92 -26.92 -17.60
CA TRP A 128 10.73 -27.23 -16.79
C TRP A 128 9.44 -27.03 -17.63
N PRO A 129 8.43 -27.92 -17.57
CA PRO A 129 8.28 -29.04 -16.63
C PRO A 129 8.88 -30.37 -17.12
N ALA A 130 9.50 -30.44 -18.29
CA ALA A 130 10.05 -31.68 -18.85
C ALA A 130 11.29 -32.19 -18.06
N GLY A 131 12.02 -31.30 -17.37
CA GLY A 131 13.16 -31.65 -16.55
C GLY A 131 13.35 -30.71 -15.37
N ILE A 132 13.96 -31.22 -14.29
CA ILE A 132 14.32 -30.46 -13.09
C ILE A 132 15.57 -31.06 -12.44
N CYS A 133 16.41 -30.22 -11.86
CA CYS A 133 17.57 -30.66 -11.09
C CYS A 133 17.81 -29.74 -9.88
N THR A 134 18.72 -30.13 -9.00
CA THR A 134 19.05 -29.40 -7.79
C THR A 134 19.56 -27.97 -8.02
N LYS A 135 20.00 -27.62 -9.24
CA LYS A 135 20.49 -26.29 -9.59
C LYS A 135 19.39 -25.32 -10.06
N CYS A 136 18.29 -25.85 -10.57
CA CYS A 136 17.18 -25.05 -11.07
C CYS A 136 15.93 -25.08 -10.17
N GLN A 137 15.83 -26.06 -9.28
CA GLN A 137 14.74 -26.08 -8.30
C GLN A 137 14.94 -25.04 -7.21
N PRO A 138 13.88 -24.38 -6.71
CA PRO A 138 13.98 -23.52 -5.55
C PRO A 138 14.35 -24.32 -4.30
N SER A 139 15.11 -23.68 -3.40
CA SER A 139 15.49 -24.27 -2.11
C SER A 139 14.29 -24.37 -1.16
N ALA A 140 14.41 -25.23 -0.14
CA ALA A 140 13.44 -25.30 0.95
C ALA A 140 13.23 -23.91 1.61
N ILE A 141 11.98 -23.57 1.88
CA ILE A 141 11.58 -22.28 2.41
C ILE A 141 11.44 -22.38 3.93
N THR A 142 11.95 -21.39 4.65
CA THR A 142 11.66 -21.23 6.07
C THR A 142 10.98 -19.88 6.27
N LEU A 143 9.69 -19.92 6.61
CA LEU A 143 8.90 -18.74 6.89
C LEU A 143 9.36 -18.09 8.18
N GLN A 144 9.51 -16.78 8.12
CA GLN A 144 9.84 -15.92 9.24
C GLN A 144 8.99 -14.65 9.16
N ARG A 145 8.66 -14.08 10.30
CA ARG A 145 8.02 -12.76 10.32
C ARG A 145 8.96 -11.73 9.71
N GLN A 146 8.47 -10.93 8.78
CA GLN A 146 9.26 -9.87 8.17
C GLN A 146 9.63 -8.81 9.21
N VAL A 147 10.90 -8.46 9.29
CA VAL A 147 11.43 -7.54 10.30
C VAL A 147 11.22 -6.06 9.96
N TYR A 148 10.95 -5.75 8.69
CA TYR A 148 10.74 -4.40 8.19
C TYR A 148 9.36 -4.28 7.53
N ARG A 149 8.91 -3.06 7.33
CA ARG A 149 7.71 -2.71 6.54
C ARG A 149 8.03 -1.63 5.52
N MET A 150 7.32 -1.65 4.41
CA MET A 150 7.53 -0.69 3.32
C MET A 150 6.79 0.63 3.58
N VAL A 151 5.69 0.58 4.33
CA VAL A 151 4.91 1.73 4.80
C VAL A 151 4.69 1.59 6.29
N ASP A 152 5.02 2.65 7.04
CA ASP A 152 4.93 2.68 8.50
C ASP A 152 3.58 3.18 8.98
N HIS A 153 2.96 4.07 8.20
CA HIS A 153 1.73 4.75 8.57
C HIS A 153 0.86 5.04 7.34
N VAL A 154 -0.45 4.90 7.50
CA VAL A 154 -1.43 5.37 6.50
C VAL A 154 -2.15 6.57 7.08
N GLU A 155 -2.06 7.71 6.40
CA GLU A 155 -2.72 8.95 6.78
C GLU A 155 -3.85 9.24 5.81
N PHE A 156 -5.08 9.27 6.30
CA PHE A 156 -6.23 9.71 5.49
C PHE A 156 -6.30 11.24 5.56
N ALA A 157 -6.15 11.91 4.41
CA ALA A 157 -6.07 13.38 4.35
C ALA A 157 -7.33 14.07 4.89
N ASP A 158 -8.49 13.42 4.78
CA ASP A 158 -9.77 13.88 5.30
C ASP A 158 -10.55 12.71 5.94
N PRO A 159 -11.08 12.86 7.15
CA PRO A 159 -12.00 11.88 7.76
C PRO A 159 -13.22 11.54 6.91
N ALA A 160 -13.69 12.46 6.07
CA ALA A 160 -14.79 12.25 5.15
C ALA A 160 -14.56 11.06 4.19
N LEU A 161 -13.32 10.72 3.86
CA LEU A 161 -13.00 9.55 3.04
C LEU A 161 -13.53 8.25 3.65
N ILE A 162 -13.33 8.08 4.95
CA ILE A 162 -13.81 6.91 5.68
C ILE A 162 -15.33 6.97 5.85
N ASP A 163 -15.86 8.12 6.24
CA ASP A 163 -17.31 8.28 6.41
C ASP A 163 -18.11 8.02 5.14
N ASN A 164 -17.60 8.48 3.99
CA ASN A 164 -18.19 8.23 2.68
C ASN A 164 -18.15 6.75 2.31
N MET A 165 -17.07 6.04 2.61
CA MET A 165 -16.99 4.60 2.37
C MET A 165 -17.98 3.83 3.25
N LEU A 166 -18.17 4.25 4.50
CA LEU A 166 -19.09 3.63 5.45
C LEU A 166 -20.59 3.94 5.15
N GLU A 167 -20.87 4.96 4.38
CA GLU A 167 -22.25 5.39 4.09
C GLU A 167 -23.09 4.26 3.48
N ILE A 168 -22.53 3.50 2.53
CA ILE A 168 -23.24 2.38 1.90
C ILE A 168 -23.59 1.32 2.94
N TRP A 169 -22.64 0.93 3.77
CA TRP A 169 -22.89 -0.06 4.80
C TRP A 169 -23.97 0.42 5.79
N ARG A 170 -23.92 1.68 6.20
CA ARG A 170 -24.92 2.28 7.09
C ARG A 170 -26.34 2.30 6.47
N LYS A 171 -26.43 2.41 5.13
CA LYS A 171 -27.73 2.45 4.41
C LYS A 171 -28.24 1.07 4.02
N THR A 172 -27.35 0.14 3.69
CA THR A 172 -27.72 -1.12 3.00
C THR A 172 -27.21 -2.38 3.70
N ASN A 173 -26.32 -2.27 4.68
CA ASN A 173 -25.52 -3.33 5.29
C ASN A 173 -24.58 -4.06 4.30
N ALA A 174 -24.41 -3.56 3.07
CA ALA A 174 -23.56 -4.17 2.08
C ALA A 174 -22.09 -3.76 2.31
N GLN A 175 -21.18 -4.74 2.19
CA GLN A 175 -19.74 -4.50 2.26
C GLN A 175 -19.26 -3.73 1.03
N ARG A 176 -18.18 -2.97 1.20
CA ARG A 176 -17.60 -2.14 0.12
C ARG A 176 -16.09 -2.32 0.04
N PHE A 177 -15.60 -2.11 -1.18
CA PHE A 177 -14.19 -2.11 -1.53
C PHE A 177 -13.85 -0.82 -2.29
N GLY A 178 -12.66 -0.27 -2.06
CA GLY A 178 -12.13 0.86 -2.80
C GLY A 178 -10.61 0.82 -2.92
N PHE A 179 -10.10 1.32 -4.04
CA PHE A 179 -8.67 1.59 -4.19
C PHE A 179 -8.33 2.93 -3.54
N LEU A 180 -7.25 2.95 -2.78
CA LEU A 180 -6.72 4.13 -2.13
C LEU A 180 -5.80 4.87 -3.10
N LEU A 181 -6.11 6.11 -3.40
CA LEU A 181 -5.34 6.98 -4.28
C LEU A 181 -4.60 8.01 -3.44
N GLY A 182 -3.30 8.12 -3.65
CA GLY A 182 -2.48 8.96 -2.80
C GLY A 182 -1.04 9.05 -3.25
N HIS A 183 -0.18 9.39 -2.32
CA HIS A 183 1.27 9.51 -2.53
C HIS A 183 2.03 9.10 -1.28
N TYR A 184 3.35 8.98 -1.39
CA TYR A 184 4.20 8.61 -0.26
C TYR A 184 5.01 9.80 0.23
N GLU A 185 5.10 9.94 1.55
CA GLU A 185 5.85 11.00 2.23
C GLU A 185 6.77 10.44 3.32
N PRO A 186 7.83 11.17 3.70
CA PRO A 186 8.60 10.84 4.88
C PRO A 186 7.75 10.87 6.15
N TYR A 187 7.94 9.88 7.02
CA TYR A 187 7.25 9.76 8.31
C TYR A 187 8.25 9.77 9.47
N PRO A 188 8.62 10.95 10.00
CA PRO A 188 9.71 11.08 10.97
C PRO A 188 9.40 10.53 12.37
N VAL A 189 8.15 10.15 12.65
CA VAL A 189 7.75 9.48 13.91
C VAL A 189 8.44 8.11 14.05
N VAL A 190 8.65 7.42 12.92
CA VAL A 190 9.47 6.22 12.85
C VAL A 190 10.79 6.59 12.17
N PRO A 191 11.95 6.18 12.71
CA PRO A 191 13.25 6.47 12.11
C PRO A 191 13.30 6.05 10.63
N MET A 192 13.53 7.01 9.74
CA MET A 192 13.50 6.84 8.28
C MET A 192 12.18 6.24 7.74
N GLY A 193 11.07 6.51 8.42
CA GLY A 193 9.75 5.96 8.09
C GLY A 193 9.14 6.56 6.83
N VAL A 194 8.15 5.83 6.31
CA VAL A 194 7.34 6.23 5.16
C VAL A 194 5.87 6.19 5.56
N LYS A 195 5.11 7.23 5.22
CA LYS A 195 3.66 7.20 5.27
C LYS A 195 3.05 7.21 3.87
N ALA A 196 1.92 6.54 3.73
CA ALA A 196 1.03 6.67 2.58
C ALA A 196 -0.06 7.69 2.93
N VAL A 197 -0.14 8.78 2.20
CA VAL A 197 -1.19 9.79 2.33
C VAL A 197 -2.28 9.46 1.35
N VAL A 198 -3.49 9.17 1.85
CA VAL A 198 -4.67 8.83 1.05
C VAL A 198 -5.48 10.10 0.82
N GLU A 199 -5.60 10.50 -0.43
CA GLU A 199 -6.32 11.71 -0.86
C GLU A 199 -7.71 11.42 -1.42
N ALA A 200 -7.94 10.19 -1.93
CA ALA A 200 -9.24 9.77 -2.44
C ALA A 200 -9.40 8.24 -2.33
N ILE A 201 -10.63 7.78 -2.32
CA ILE A 201 -11.00 6.36 -2.42
C ILE A 201 -11.84 6.19 -3.67
N HIS A 202 -11.41 5.34 -4.60
CA HIS A 202 -12.14 5.02 -5.82
C HIS A 202 -12.77 3.63 -5.73
N GLU A 203 -14.07 3.54 -5.96
CA GLU A 203 -14.82 2.28 -5.87
C GLU A 203 -14.96 1.65 -7.27
N PRO A 204 -14.24 0.52 -7.57
CA PRO A 204 -14.41 -0.18 -8.85
C PRO A 204 -15.79 -0.82 -8.94
N PRO A 205 -16.22 -1.31 -10.13
CA PRO A 205 -17.46 -2.07 -10.27
C PRO A 205 -17.49 -3.25 -9.31
N GLN A 206 -18.53 -3.34 -8.50
CA GLN A 206 -18.66 -4.33 -7.44
C GLN A 206 -20.10 -4.56 -7.02
N ALA A 207 -20.38 -5.75 -6.49
CA ALA A 207 -21.62 -6.08 -5.81
C ALA A 207 -21.31 -6.44 -4.36
N GLY A 208 -21.82 -5.63 -3.41
CA GLY A 208 -21.66 -5.88 -1.98
C GLY A 208 -22.83 -6.70 -1.44
N GLU A 209 -22.52 -7.62 -0.54
CA GLU A 209 -23.46 -8.44 0.23
C GLU A 209 -23.23 -8.18 1.72
N ILE A 210 -24.08 -8.77 2.57
CA ILE A 210 -23.99 -8.55 4.04
C ILE A 210 -22.68 -9.11 4.58
N ASP A 211 -22.25 -10.28 4.09
CA ASP A 211 -21.08 -11.04 4.57
C ASP A 211 -19.96 -11.16 3.54
N GLY A 212 -20.02 -10.39 2.48
CA GLY A 212 -19.01 -10.45 1.41
C GLY A 212 -19.20 -9.40 0.34
N LEU A 213 -18.32 -9.46 -0.65
CA LEU A 213 -18.40 -8.64 -1.84
C LEU A 213 -17.80 -9.37 -3.06
N THR A 214 -18.31 -9.03 -4.24
CA THR A 214 -17.80 -9.53 -5.51
C THR A 214 -17.32 -8.34 -6.33
N LEU A 215 -16.05 -8.38 -6.75
CA LEU A 215 -15.49 -7.36 -7.65
C LEU A 215 -15.86 -7.69 -9.11
N GLY A 216 -16.23 -6.66 -9.85
CA GLY A 216 -16.42 -6.74 -11.30
C GLY A 216 -15.06 -6.76 -12.00
N VAL A 217 -14.56 -7.97 -12.29
CA VAL A 217 -13.29 -8.14 -12.99
C VAL A 217 -13.47 -8.86 -14.32
N PRO A 218 -12.71 -8.49 -15.38
CA PRO A 218 -11.70 -7.42 -15.42
C PRO A 218 -12.32 -6.03 -15.22
N TRP A 219 -11.54 -5.13 -14.62
CA TRP A 219 -11.92 -3.72 -14.46
C TRP A 219 -11.40 -2.92 -15.67
N ASP A 220 -12.26 -2.76 -16.67
CA ASP A 220 -11.88 -2.18 -17.96
C ASP A 220 -11.40 -0.72 -17.87
N ASP A 221 -11.86 0.02 -16.86
CA ASP A 221 -11.53 1.44 -16.66
C ASP A 221 -10.25 1.67 -15.84
N GLU A 222 -9.65 0.62 -15.29
CA GLU A 222 -8.45 0.73 -14.43
C GLU A 222 -7.35 1.60 -15.07
N PRO A 223 -6.95 1.41 -16.35
CA PRO A 223 -5.90 2.23 -16.97
C PRO A 223 -6.25 3.72 -17.03
N ARG A 224 -7.55 4.03 -17.18
CA ARG A 224 -8.03 5.41 -17.25
C ARG A 224 -8.03 6.08 -15.89
N ILE A 225 -8.43 5.37 -14.86
CA ILE A 225 -8.39 5.84 -13.47
C ILE A 225 -6.95 6.02 -13.01
N GLU A 226 -6.05 5.10 -13.35
CA GLU A 226 -4.62 5.28 -13.09
C GLU A 226 -4.02 6.49 -13.81
N GLN A 227 -4.44 6.75 -15.07
CA GLN A 227 -3.98 7.93 -15.79
C GLN A 227 -4.49 9.21 -15.13
N LEU A 228 -5.76 9.26 -14.76
CA LEU A 228 -6.34 10.38 -14.02
C LEU A 228 -5.61 10.60 -12.68
N ALA A 229 -5.33 9.54 -11.95
CA ALA A 229 -4.56 9.63 -10.71
C ALA A 229 -3.18 10.26 -10.95
N ARG A 230 -2.45 9.80 -11.98
CA ARG A 230 -1.16 10.39 -12.37
C ARG A 230 -1.28 11.86 -12.74
N ASP A 231 -2.31 12.25 -13.49
CA ASP A 231 -2.55 13.65 -13.90
C ASP A 231 -2.88 14.55 -12.69
N CYS A 232 -3.46 13.96 -11.64
CA CYS A 232 -3.63 14.59 -10.33
C CYS A 232 -2.40 14.49 -9.41
N GLY A 233 -1.28 13.91 -9.87
CA GLY A 233 -0.07 13.69 -9.05
C GLY A 233 -0.26 12.65 -7.96
N LEU A 234 -1.13 11.66 -8.20
CA LEU A 234 -1.45 10.54 -7.32
C LEU A 234 -1.10 9.20 -7.97
N GLN A 235 -1.10 8.17 -7.15
CA GLN A 235 -0.97 6.78 -7.58
C GLN A 235 -1.86 5.89 -6.69
N ILE A 236 -2.09 4.64 -7.11
CA ILE A 236 -2.75 3.65 -6.25
C ILE A 236 -1.76 3.26 -5.15
N VAL A 237 -2.06 3.63 -3.90
CA VAL A 237 -1.22 3.36 -2.72
C VAL A 237 -1.73 2.18 -1.90
N GLY A 238 -2.93 1.69 -2.19
CA GLY A 238 -3.51 0.58 -1.45
C GLY A 238 -4.96 0.28 -1.81
N MET A 239 -5.56 -0.54 -0.96
CA MET A 239 -6.99 -0.83 -0.97
C MET A 239 -7.59 -0.66 0.42
N ALA A 240 -8.88 -0.40 0.48
CA ALA A 240 -9.68 -0.49 1.69
C ALA A 240 -10.94 -1.34 1.42
N TYR A 241 -11.36 -2.09 2.43
CA TYR A 241 -12.66 -2.77 2.37
C TYR A 241 -13.29 -2.84 3.76
N THR A 242 -14.61 -2.93 3.78
CA THR A 242 -15.37 -3.10 5.01
C THR A 242 -15.57 -4.59 5.31
N ASP A 243 -15.53 -4.93 6.59
CA ASP A 243 -15.97 -6.21 7.15
C ASP A 243 -16.73 -5.90 8.43
N LEU A 244 -17.96 -5.41 8.25
CA LEU A 244 -18.78 -4.86 9.29
C LEU A 244 -20.04 -5.70 9.48
N GLU A 245 -20.41 -5.85 10.73
CA GLU A 245 -21.66 -6.48 11.14
C GLU A 245 -22.22 -5.69 12.32
N ALA A 246 -23.52 -5.38 12.28
CA ALA A 246 -24.16 -4.73 13.42
C ALA A 246 -24.06 -5.63 14.65
N ALA A 247 -23.76 -5.06 15.81
CA ALA A 247 -23.83 -5.78 17.07
C ALA A 247 -25.25 -6.29 17.30
N ASP A 248 -25.43 -7.23 18.25
CA ASP A 248 -26.69 -7.93 18.50
C ASP A 248 -27.89 -6.96 18.45
N PRO A 249 -28.76 -7.02 17.42
CA PRO A 249 -29.86 -6.10 17.25
C PRO A 249 -30.97 -6.30 18.29
N THR A 250 -30.92 -7.38 19.07
CA THR A 250 -31.87 -7.68 20.15
C THR A 250 -31.50 -7.01 21.47
N ASP A 251 -30.25 -6.53 21.60
CA ASP A 251 -29.74 -5.84 22.78
C ASP A 251 -29.78 -4.30 22.57
N PRO A 252 -30.72 -3.56 23.19
CA PRO A 252 -30.78 -2.12 23.02
C PRO A 252 -29.54 -1.37 23.51
N SER A 253 -28.73 -1.95 24.39
CA SER A 253 -27.48 -1.35 24.87
C SER A 253 -26.38 -1.35 23.82
N LYS A 254 -26.51 -2.16 22.78
CA LYS A 254 -25.58 -2.28 21.64
C LYS A 254 -26.06 -1.55 20.39
N ALA A 255 -27.14 -0.78 20.49
CA ALA A 255 -27.65 -0.02 19.37
C ALA A 255 -26.59 0.95 18.83
N GLY A 256 -26.31 0.87 17.52
CA GLY A 256 -25.29 1.68 16.84
C GLY A 256 -23.85 1.16 16.97
N LEU A 257 -23.63 0.06 17.71
CA LEU A 257 -22.32 -0.61 17.78
C LEU A 257 -22.18 -1.67 16.70
N VAL A 258 -20.94 -2.06 16.43
CA VAL A 258 -20.57 -3.13 15.50
C VAL A 258 -19.92 -4.31 16.24
N ALA A 259 -20.04 -5.49 15.67
CA ALA A 259 -19.42 -6.70 16.21
C ALA A 259 -17.90 -6.69 15.97
N CYS A 260 -17.13 -7.01 17.00
CA CYS A 260 -15.69 -7.21 16.88
C CYS A 260 -15.43 -8.65 16.38
N LYS A 261 -15.23 -8.80 15.06
CA LYS A 261 -14.91 -10.10 14.44
C LYS A 261 -13.41 -10.39 14.43
N ARG A 262 -12.58 -9.33 14.33
CA ARG A 262 -11.13 -9.41 14.11
C ARG A 262 -10.38 -9.10 15.39
N HIS A 263 -9.91 -10.14 16.07
CA HIS A 263 -9.19 -10.03 17.34
C HIS A 263 -8.21 -11.20 17.51
N ALA A 264 -7.41 -11.18 18.58
CA ALA A 264 -6.33 -12.13 18.80
C ALA A 264 -6.78 -13.60 18.90
N ASP A 265 -8.00 -13.87 19.39
CA ASP A 265 -8.56 -15.22 19.50
C ASP A 265 -9.36 -15.64 18.26
N SER A 266 -9.44 -14.78 17.24
CA SER A 266 -10.07 -15.04 15.96
C SER A 266 -9.01 -14.94 14.84
N PHE A 267 -9.08 -13.90 14.01
CA PHE A 267 -8.08 -13.61 12.97
C PHE A 267 -8.01 -12.11 12.73
N PHE A 268 -6.89 -11.62 12.22
CA PHE A 268 -6.74 -10.22 11.82
C PHE A 268 -6.92 -10.04 10.30
N LEU A 269 -6.28 -10.90 9.51
CA LEU A 269 -6.42 -10.98 8.07
C LEU A 269 -6.51 -12.46 7.71
N SER A 270 -7.51 -12.86 6.94
CA SER A 270 -7.69 -14.26 6.54
C SER A 270 -6.65 -14.68 5.49
N GLY A 271 -6.44 -15.97 5.34
CA GLY A 271 -5.55 -16.51 4.31
C GLY A 271 -5.98 -16.11 2.88
N ALA A 272 -7.28 -16.00 2.62
CA ALA A 272 -7.80 -15.55 1.32
C ALA A 272 -7.47 -14.07 1.07
N GLU A 273 -7.70 -13.22 2.07
CA GLU A 273 -7.39 -11.79 2.00
C GLU A 273 -5.88 -11.53 1.88
N ALA A 274 -5.06 -12.30 2.59
CA ALA A 274 -3.61 -12.20 2.49
C ALA A 274 -3.09 -12.58 1.09
N ILE A 275 -3.68 -13.62 0.46
CA ILE A 275 -3.35 -14.01 -0.92
C ILE A 275 -3.78 -12.93 -1.90
N PHE A 276 -4.98 -12.38 -1.75
CA PHE A 276 -5.47 -11.30 -2.60
C PHE A 276 -4.61 -10.03 -2.45
N ALA A 277 -4.28 -9.65 -1.22
CA ALA A 277 -3.36 -8.54 -0.96
C ALA A 277 -1.97 -8.77 -1.60
N ALA A 278 -1.45 -10.01 -1.56
CA ALA A 278 -0.17 -10.34 -2.20
C ALA A 278 -0.22 -10.21 -3.73
N GLN A 279 -1.35 -10.53 -4.37
CA GLN A 279 -1.56 -10.33 -5.80
C GLN A 279 -1.52 -8.84 -6.16
N LEU A 280 -2.25 -8.00 -5.42
CA LEU A 280 -2.26 -6.55 -5.64
C LEU A 280 -0.91 -5.91 -5.31
N GLN A 281 -0.23 -6.31 -4.22
CA GLN A 281 1.13 -5.85 -3.95
C GLN A 281 2.10 -6.21 -5.08
N SER A 282 1.93 -7.39 -5.69
CA SER A 282 2.76 -7.84 -6.82
C SER A 282 2.50 -7.05 -8.10
N ALA A 283 1.27 -6.54 -8.30
CA ALA A 283 0.92 -5.63 -9.39
C ALA A 283 1.50 -4.22 -9.19
N HIS A 284 1.59 -3.75 -7.92
CA HIS A 284 2.05 -2.41 -7.57
C HIS A 284 3.43 -2.44 -6.88
N ARG A 285 4.45 -2.88 -7.61
CA ARG A 285 5.82 -3.00 -7.09
C ARG A 285 6.53 -1.65 -7.04
N CYS A 286 7.39 -1.47 -6.02
CA CYS A 286 8.22 -0.28 -5.92
C CYS A 286 9.43 -0.35 -6.84
N ALA A 287 9.68 0.72 -7.61
CA ALA A 287 10.93 0.87 -8.33
C ALA A 287 12.11 0.93 -7.33
N SER A 288 13.20 0.23 -7.62
CA SER A 288 14.38 0.22 -6.76
C SER A 288 15.66 0.02 -7.57
N ARG A 289 16.60 0.94 -7.43
CA ARG A 289 17.95 0.84 -7.98
C ARG A 289 18.79 -0.24 -7.32
N TYR A 290 18.40 -0.70 -6.15
CA TYR A 290 19.10 -1.73 -5.40
C TYR A 290 18.69 -3.15 -5.78
N SER A 291 17.67 -3.31 -6.63
CA SER A 291 17.25 -4.62 -7.14
C SER A 291 17.74 -4.84 -8.57
N ARG A 292 18.15 -6.07 -8.90
CA ARG A 292 18.51 -6.45 -10.27
C ARG A 292 17.34 -6.40 -11.24
N SER A 293 16.14 -6.64 -10.76
CA SER A 293 14.91 -6.56 -11.55
C SER A 293 14.43 -5.12 -11.79
N GLY A 294 15.04 -4.14 -11.11
CA GLY A 294 14.57 -2.75 -11.14
C GLY A 294 13.39 -2.44 -10.23
N ALA A 295 12.88 -3.45 -9.52
CA ALA A 295 11.81 -3.30 -8.56
C ALA A 295 12.05 -4.18 -7.33
N PHE A 296 11.56 -3.77 -6.17
CA PHE A 296 11.67 -4.55 -4.94
C PHE A 296 10.46 -4.31 -4.04
N ASN A 297 9.79 -5.39 -3.65
CA ASN A 297 8.63 -5.36 -2.76
C ASN A 297 7.53 -4.38 -3.24
N SER A 298 6.65 -3.95 -2.35
CA SER A 298 5.55 -3.03 -2.65
C SER A 298 5.22 -2.16 -1.43
N ARG A 299 4.82 -0.91 -1.69
CA ARG A 299 4.24 -0.01 -0.69
C ARG A 299 2.72 -0.06 -0.67
N PHE A 300 2.10 -0.89 -1.49
CA PHE A 300 0.66 -1.06 -1.49
C PHE A 300 0.18 -1.55 -0.11
N VAL A 301 -0.81 -0.89 0.46
CA VAL A 301 -1.35 -1.20 1.79
C VAL A 301 -2.76 -1.78 1.69
N THR A 302 -3.12 -2.57 2.67
CA THR A 302 -4.48 -3.14 2.84
C THR A 302 -5.09 -2.57 4.10
N CYS A 303 -6.17 -1.81 3.96
CA CYS A 303 -6.93 -1.25 5.08
C CYS A 303 -8.23 -2.02 5.25
N VAL A 304 -8.51 -2.47 6.47
CA VAL A 304 -9.75 -3.18 6.81
C VAL A 304 -10.54 -2.35 7.80
N LEU A 305 -11.76 -1.97 7.42
CA LEU A 305 -12.70 -1.27 8.29
C LEU A 305 -13.56 -2.32 8.99
N SER A 306 -13.38 -2.47 10.29
CA SER A 306 -14.08 -3.50 11.09
C SER A 306 -14.38 -3.01 12.50
N GLY A 307 -15.15 -3.78 13.27
CA GLY A 307 -15.45 -3.45 14.66
C GLY A 307 -14.25 -3.71 15.59
N ASN A 308 -13.96 -2.76 16.47
CA ASN A 308 -13.00 -2.92 17.57
C ASN A 308 -13.66 -3.57 18.81
N PRO A 309 -12.87 -3.91 19.87
CA PRO A 309 -13.42 -4.49 21.09
C PRO A 309 -14.45 -3.61 21.82
N GLU A 310 -14.39 -2.31 21.63
CA GLU A 310 -15.32 -1.32 22.19
C GLU A 310 -16.63 -1.26 21.42
N GLY A 311 -16.73 -1.93 20.26
CA GLY A 311 -17.91 -1.93 19.39
C GLY A 311 -17.94 -0.74 18.43
N GLU A 312 -16.86 0.00 18.29
CA GLU A 312 -16.72 1.10 17.35
C GLU A 312 -16.09 0.62 16.05
N ILE A 313 -16.29 1.36 14.96
CA ILE A 313 -15.62 1.08 13.68
C ILE A 313 -14.20 1.63 13.73
N ASP A 314 -13.24 0.77 13.44
CA ASP A 314 -11.83 1.13 13.40
C ASP A 314 -11.18 0.63 12.11
N VAL A 315 -10.02 1.21 11.77
CA VAL A 315 -9.23 0.85 10.58
C VAL A 315 -8.00 0.05 11.01
N ALA A 316 -7.87 -1.16 10.51
CA ALA A 316 -6.66 -1.95 10.68
C ALA A 316 -5.86 -1.95 9.38
N VAL A 317 -4.55 -1.69 9.47
CA VAL A 317 -3.67 -1.56 8.30
C VAL A 317 -2.65 -2.68 8.24
N TYR A 318 -2.53 -3.29 7.06
CA TYR A 318 -1.65 -4.41 6.80
C TYR A 318 -0.88 -4.23 5.49
N GLN A 319 0.26 -4.88 5.44
CA GLN A 319 0.95 -5.30 4.23
C GLN A 319 1.20 -6.81 4.31
N VAL A 320 1.45 -7.46 3.19
CA VAL A 320 1.93 -8.83 3.20
C VAL A 320 3.44 -8.88 2.94
N SER A 321 4.09 -9.89 3.49
CA SER A 321 5.54 -10.04 3.42
C SER A 321 6.01 -10.34 1.99
N ALA A 322 7.28 -10.03 1.71
CA ALA A 322 7.91 -10.40 0.44
C ALA A 322 7.88 -11.93 0.21
N GLN A 323 7.93 -12.75 1.29
CA GLN A 323 7.76 -14.19 1.18
C GLN A 323 6.34 -14.56 0.72
N ALA A 324 5.30 -13.88 1.23
CA ALA A 324 3.92 -14.09 0.78
C ALA A 324 3.77 -13.79 -0.71
N MET A 325 4.28 -12.64 -1.17
CA MET A 325 4.26 -12.26 -2.58
C MET A 325 4.94 -13.32 -3.46
N GLY A 326 6.13 -13.77 -3.06
CA GLY A 326 6.86 -14.82 -3.80
C GLY A 326 6.13 -16.16 -3.84
N MET A 327 5.50 -16.57 -2.74
CA MET A 327 4.75 -17.84 -2.68
C MET A 327 3.45 -17.78 -3.50
N VAL A 328 2.77 -16.65 -3.51
CA VAL A 328 1.57 -16.43 -4.34
C VAL A 328 1.95 -16.38 -5.82
N ALA A 329 3.01 -15.66 -6.19
CA ALA A 329 3.52 -15.61 -7.55
C ALA A 329 3.91 -16.99 -8.08
N ALA A 330 4.47 -17.86 -7.23
CA ALA A 330 4.83 -19.23 -7.57
C ALA A 330 3.68 -20.24 -7.46
N ASP A 331 2.45 -19.79 -7.23
CA ASP A 331 1.23 -20.63 -7.09
C ASP A 331 1.38 -21.73 -6.01
N MET A 332 2.10 -21.45 -4.92
CA MET A 332 2.46 -22.43 -3.90
C MET A 332 1.45 -22.54 -2.75
N ILE A 333 0.60 -21.54 -2.57
CA ILE A 333 -0.33 -21.45 -1.44
C ILE A 333 -1.77 -21.20 -1.90
N GLU A 334 -2.70 -21.60 -1.06
CA GLU A 334 -4.13 -21.40 -1.25
C GLU A 334 -4.82 -21.10 0.08
N ALA A 335 -6.00 -20.48 0.00
CA ALA A 335 -6.81 -20.21 1.18
C ALA A 335 -7.26 -21.50 1.87
N SER A 336 -7.34 -21.47 3.19
CA SER A 336 -7.91 -22.52 4.03
C SER A 336 -9.35 -22.18 4.40
N VAL A 337 -10.13 -23.20 4.75
CA VAL A 337 -11.44 -23.03 5.39
C VAL A 337 -11.30 -22.32 6.76
N SER A 338 -10.19 -22.56 7.47
CA SER A 338 -9.86 -21.79 8.68
C SER A 338 -9.22 -20.46 8.27
N PRO A 339 -9.79 -19.31 8.62
CA PRO A 339 -9.27 -18.00 8.25
C PRO A 339 -7.87 -17.74 8.81
N THR A 340 -7.50 -18.38 9.94
CA THR A 340 -6.19 -18.22 10.57
C THR A 340 -5.07 -18.98 9.87
N MET A 341 -5.40 -19.84 8.89
CA MET A 341 -4.45 -20.76 8.26
C MET A 341 -4.38 -20.54 6.74
N VAL A 342 -3.20 -20.82 6.20
CA VAL A 342 -2.94 -20.88 4.74
C VAL A 342 -2.46 -22.27 4.41
N ARG A 343 -2.98 -22.86 3.34
CA ARG A 343 -2.58 -24.20 2.89
C ARG A 343 -1.42 -24.13 1.91
N VAL A 344 -0.49 -25.06 2.04
CA VAL A 344 0.56 -25.28 1.05
C VAL A 344 0.02 -26.24 0.00
N LYS A 345 0.03 -25.84 -1.26
CA LYS A 345 -0.41 -26.68 -2.39
C LYS A 345 0.53 -27.84 -2.61
N PRO A 346 0.04 -29.02 -2.98
CA PRO A 346 0.90 -30.14 -3.35
C PRO A 346 1.64 -29.88 -4.67
N SER A 347 2.82 -30.46 -4.84
CA SER A 347 3.50 -30.51 -6.13
C SER A 347 2.68 -31.28 -7.15
N THR A 348 2.73 -30.85 -8.41
CA THR A 348 2.10 -31.50 -9.55
C THR A 348 3.13 -31.63 -10.68
N PRO A 349 2.85 -32.35 -11.79
CA PRO A 349 3.76 -32.40 -12.92
C PRO A 349 4.15 -31.02 -13.50
N THR A 350 3.33 -29.99 -13.27
CA THR A 350 3.54 -28.63 -13.80
C THR A 350 3.77 -27.59 -12.70
N ARG A 351 3.72 -27.96 -11.44
CA ARG A 351 3.97 -27.08 -10.28
C ARG A 351 4.92 -27.75 -9.31
N TYR A 352 6.08 -27.17 -9.13
CA TYR A 352 7.03 -27.63 -8.12
C TYR A 352 6.86 -26.80 -6.83
N VAL A 353 6.65 -27.46 -5.72
CA VAL A 353 6.57 -26.84 -4.39
C VAL A 353 7.66 -27.46 -3.52
N PRO A 354 8.69 -26.69 -3.09
CA PRO A 354 9.71 -27.19 -2.18
C PRO A 354 9.14 -27.42 -0.78
N ASP A 355 9.93 -28.04 0.08
CA ASP A 355 9.58 -28.13 1.50
C ASP A 355 9.47 -26.75 2.12
N VAL A 356 8.34 -26.49 2.78
CA VAL A 356 8.08 -25.23 3.50
C VAL A 356 8.03 -25.50 5.00
N PHE A 357 8.74 -24.69 5.75
CA PHE A 357 8.81 -24.73 7.21
C PHE A 357 8.47 -23.36 7.78
N TYR A 358 8.06 -23.32 9.06
CA TYR A 358 7.98 -22.08 9.82
C TYR A 358 8.65 -22.24 11.19
N ARG A 359 9.09 -21.11 11.76
CA ARG A 359 9.77 -21.09 13.07
C ARG A 359 8.94 -20.30 14.06
N TYR A 360 8.79 -20.86 15.26
CA TYR A 360 8.17 -20.19 16.39
C TYR A 360 8.90 -20.52 17.69
N LYS A 361 8.72 -19.66 18.69
CA LYS A 361 9.18 -19.94 20.06
C LYS A 361 8.09 -20.68 20.81
N ASN A 362 8.40 -21.84 21.32
CA ASN A 362 7.48 -22.58 22.16
C ASN A 362 7.31 -21.92 23.55
N LYS A 363 6.44 -22.48 24.38
CA LYS A 363 6.18 -21.97 25.75
C LYS A 363 7.41 -21.90 26.67
N TYR A 364 8.50 -22.54 26.29
CA TYR A 364 9.78 -22.52 27.02
C TYR A 364 10.80 -21.56 26.39
N GLY A 365 10.41 -20.77 25.38
CA GLY A 365 11.30 -19.86 24.67
C GLY A 365 12.27 -20.52 23.69
N ILE A 366 12.13 -21.82 23.42
CA ILE A 366 12.97 -22.60 22.52
C ILE A 366 12.47 -22.41 21.10
N ASP A 367 13.37 -22.14 20.16
CA ASP A 367 13.06 -22.06 18.74
C ASP A 367 12.73 -23.44 18.19
N VAL A 368 11.52 -23.59 17.67
CA VAL A 368 11.01 -24.81 17.03
C VAL A 368 10.85 -24.53 15.53
N LYS A 369 11.29 -25.50 14.72
CA LYS A 369 11.04 -25.52 13.27
C LYS A 369 10.04 -26.63 12.97
N GLU A 370 8.91 -26.25 12.35
CA GLU A 370 7.82 -27.16 12.03
C GLU A 370 7.50 -27.11 10.53
N SER A 371 6.98 -28.23 9.99
CA SER A 371 6.53 -28.27 8.59
C SER A 371 5.28 -27.42 8.40
N ALA A 372 5.30 -26.59 7.37
CA ALA A 372 4.14 -25.80 6.96
C ALA A 372 3.09 -26.58 6.15
N SER A 373 3.40 -27.83 5.76
CA SER A 373 2.45 -28.68 5.07
C SER A 373 1.64 -29.51 6.09
N PRO A 374 0.29 -29.61 6.00
CA PRO A 374 -0.55 -29.12 4.90
C PRO A 374 -0.95 -27.64 5.04
N ALA A 375 -0.76 -27.01 6.19
CA ALA A 375 -1.13 -25.61 6.44
C ALA A 375 -0.26 -24.98 7.52
N PHE A 376 -0.16 -23.65 7.51
CA PHE A 376 0.60 -22.86 8.48
C PHE A 376 -0.18 -21.59 8.85
N PRO A 377 0.14 -20.93 9.99
CA PRO A 377 -0.54 -19.72 10.43
C PRO A 377 -0.34 -18.54 9.46
N VAL A 378 -1.43 -17.85 9.09
CA VAL A 378 -1.42 -16.69 8.20
C VAL A 378 -0.55 -15.55 8.73
N GLU A 379 -0.35 -15.45 10.04
CA GLU A 379 0.43 -14.40 10.70
C GLU A 379 1.89 -14.29 10.24
N TYR A 380 2.46 -15.36 9.66
CA TYR A 380 3.80 -15.32 9.05
C TYR A 380 3.85 -14.51 7.76
N LEU A 381 2.70 -14.27 7.15
CA LEU A 381 2.57 -13.52 5.91
C LEU A 381 2.22 -12.05 6.14
N ILE A 382 1.78 -11.68 7.34
CA ILE A 382 1.21 -10.36 7.65
C ILE A 382 2.25 -9.44 8.28
N VAL A 383 2.24 -8.19 7.86
CA VAL A 383 3.00 -7.07 8.43
C VAL A 383 2.03 -5.95 8.79
N THR A 384 2.03 -5.51 10.04
CA THR A 384 1.10 -4.47 10.52
C THR A 384 1.69 -3.08 10.35
N ALA A 385 0.85 -2.10 10.00
CA ALA A 385 1.18 -0.68 10.00
C ALA A 385 0.19 0.10 10.89
N THR A 386 0.46 1.37 11.13
CA THR A 386 -0.44 2.27 11.85
C THR A 386 -1.27 3.11 10.88
N HIS A 387 -2.35 3.71 11.37
CA HIS A 387 -3.14 4.68 10.60
C HIS A 387 -3.46 5.91 11.44
N GLY A 388 -3.94 6.96 10.79
CA GLY A 388 -4.40 8.17 11.46
C GLY A 388 -4.85 9.25 10.48
N PHE A 389 -5.06 10.43 11.06
CA PHE A 389 -5.46 11.63 10.35
C PHE A 389 -4.46 12.75 10.64
N PRO A 390 -4.25 13.70 9.72
CA PRO A 390 -3.37 14.81 9.96
C PRO A 390 -3.91 15.74 11.05
N THR A 391 -3.03 16.32 11.87
CA THR A 391 -3.41 17.30 12.89
C THR A 391 -3.98 18.59 12.28
N ALA A 392 -3.49 18.97 11.10
CA ALA A 392 -3.97 20.07 10.29
C ALA A 392 -4.34 19.53 8.91
N PRO A 393 -5.61 19.17 8.66
CA PRO A 393 -6.04 18.65 7.37
C PRO A 393 -5.83 19.66 6.25
N ALA A 394 -5.18 19.23 5.18
CA ALA A 394 -5.01 19.99 3.95
C ALA A 394 -5.21 19.05 2.74
N PRO A 395 -6.45 18.49 2.58
CA PRO A 395 -6.72 17.51 1.54
C PRO A 395 -6.55 18.12 0.15
N ARG A 396 -6.17 17.29 -0.80
CA ARG A 396 -6.05 17.69 -2.20
C ARG A 396 -7.42 17.95 -2.81
N PHE A 397 -8.41 17.13 -2.45
CA PHE A 397 -9.81 17.30 -2.86
C PHE A 397 -10.62 17.79 -1.66
N VAL A 398 -11.17 19.00 -1.81
CA VAL A 398 -11.93 19.67 -0.74
C VAL A 398 -13.45 19.54 -0.89
N SER A 399 -13.91 18.94 -1.99
CA SER A 399 -15.33 18.65 -2.25
C SER A 399 -15.56 17.15 -2.21
N HIS A 400 -16.67 16.77 -1.61
CA HIS A 400 -17.19 15.41 -1.57
C HIS A 400 -18.68 15.42 -1.94
N ALA A 401 -19.11 16.40 -2.74
CA ALA A 401 -20.52 16.64 -3.03
C ALA A 401 -21.03 15.84 -4.23
N PHE A 402 -20.12 15.41 -5.13
CA PHE A 402 -20.51 14.63 -6.28
C PHE A 402 -20.81 13.17 -5.89
N PRO A 403 -21.83 12.53 -6.49
CA PRO A 403 -22.14 11.12 -6.21
C PRO A 403 -20.95 10.19 -6.43
N ILE A 404 -20.76 9.22 -5.53
CA ILE A 404 -19.69 8.23 -5.64
C ILE A 404 -20.07 7.17 -6.68
N GLU A 405 -19.09 6.75 -7.47
CA GLU A 405 -19.26 5.77 -8.54
C GLU A 405 -19.69 4.39 -8.03
N ASN A 406 -20.30 3.61 -8.93
CA ASN A 406 -20.72 2.22 -8.69
C ASN A 406 -21.65 1.99 -7.49
N ARG A 407 -22.47 2.99 -7.14
CA ARG A 407 -23.49 2.96 -6.07
C ARG A 407 -24.90 3.07 -6.62
N MET A 408 -25.23 2.26 -7.62
CA MET A 408 -26.54 2.28 -8.31
C MET A 408 -27.70 2.19 -7.34
N GLY A 409 -28.70 3.09 -7.50
CA GLY A 409 -29.87 3.18 -6.66
C GLY A 409 -29.67 3.88 -5.31
N VAL A 410 -28.44 4.24 -4.97
CA VAL A 410 -28.09 5.06 -3.79
C VAL A 410 -27.48 6.38 -4.24
N HIS A 411 -26.52 6.32 -5.15
CA HIS A 411 -25.89 7.47 -5.80
C HIS A 411 -25.88 7.24 -7.31
N ASP A 412 -26.58 8.10 -8.05
CA ASP A 412 -26.61 8.05 -9.51
C ASP A 412 -25.76 9.20 -10.07
N GLN A 413 -24.66 8.87 -10.73
CA GLN A 413 -23.83 9.82 -11.45
C GLN A 413 -24.48 10.12 -12.81
N THR A 414 -24.94 11.35 -13.02
CA THR A 414 -25.57 11.76 -14.27
C THR A 414 -25.01 13.07 -14.83
N LEU A 415 -24.98 13.19 -16.15
CA LEU A 415 -24.59 14.43 -16.82
C LEU A 415 -25.54 15.60 -16.45
N ASP A 416 -26.81 15.33 -16.25
CA ASP A 416 -27.80 16.34 -15.83
C ASP A 416 -27.44 16.96 -14.46
N THR A 417 -26.85 16.20 -13.56
CA THR A 417 -26.33 16.70 -12.28
C THR A 417 -25.21 17.70 -12.53
N VAL A 418 -24.22 17.33 -13.33
CA VAL A 418 -23.07 18.20 -13.69
C VAL A 418 -23.56 19.48 -14.35
N LEU A 419 -24.42 19.39 -15.36
CA LEU A 419 -24.95 20.55 -16.09
C LEU A 419 -25.74 21.49 -15.18
N ARG A 420 -26.54 20.94 -14.25
CA ARG A 420 -27.31 21.72 -13.28
C ARG A 420 -26.40 22.47 -12.32
N ASP A 421 -25.36 21.80 -11.81
CA ASP A 421 -24.44 22.39 -10.85
C ASP A 421 -23.57 23.46 -11.51
N VAL A 422 -23.04 23.21 -12.70
CA VAL A 422 -22.30 24.21 -13.48
C VAL A 422 -23.18 25.41 -13.84
N ALA A 423 -24.46 25.18 -14.22
CA ALA A 423 -25.40 26.27 -14.49
C ALA A 423 -25.68 27.12 -13.25
N ARG A 424 -25.78 26.51 -12.06
CA ARG A 424 -25.95 27.23 -10.79
C ARG A 424 -24.72 28.08 -10.44
N LEU A 425 -23.52 27.54 -10.64
CA LEU A 425 -22.26 28.24 -10.43
C LEU A 425 -22.13 29.43 -11.40
N GLY A 426 -22.38 29.21 -12.69
CA GLY A 426 -22.34 30.25 -13.70
C GLY A 426 -23.39 31.35 -13.49
N ALA A 427 -24.56 31.04 -12.95
CA ALA A 427 -25.58 32.04 -12.65
C ALA A 427 -25.22 32.93 -11.45
N ALA A 428 -24.43 32.42 -10.51
CA ALA A 428 -23.94 33.19 -9.36
C ALA A 428 -22.79 34.13 -9.74
N ASP A 429 -21.98 33.79 -10.75
CA ASP A 429 -20.77 34.51 -11.14
C ASP A 429 -20.96 35.55 -12.28
N LEU A 430 -22.19 35.78 -12.74
CA LEU A 430 -22.46 36.75 -13.79
C LEU A 430 -22.30 38.23 -13.35
N GLN A 431 -21.87 38.49 -12.13
CA GLN A 431 -21.47 39.82 -11.68
C GLN A 431 -19.94 39.96 -11.82
N PRO A 432 -19.43 40.95 -12.56
CA PRO A 432 -17.99 41.10 -12.79
C PRO A 432 -17.31 41.67 -11.51
N HIS A 433 -16.90 40.81 -10.63
CA HIS A 433 -15.90 41.08 -9.62
C HIS A 433 -14.59 40.41 -10.03
N GLU A 434 -13.49 40.82 -9.45
CA GLU A 434 -12.12 40.40 -9.82
C GLU A 434 -12.00 38.98 -10.40
N PRO A 435 -11.25 38.73 -11.50
CA PRO A 435 -11.21 37.47 -12.24
C PRO A 435 -10.77 36.25 -11.37
N SER A 436 -10.13 36.48 -10.24
CA SER A 436 -9.68 35.45 -9.31
C SER A 436 -10.80 34.94 -8.41
N GLU A 437 -11.67 35.81 -7.91
CA GLU A 437 -12.78 35.41 -7.03
C GLU A 437 -13.88 34.65 -7.78
N ALA A 438 -14.15 34.98 -9.02
CA ALA A 438 -15.16 34.32 -9.85
C ALA A 438 -14.82 32.86 -10.19
N ARG A 439 -13.55 32.47 -10.15
CA ARG A 439 -13.09 31.10 -10.45
C ARG A 439 -13.10 30.16 -9.24
N ALA A 440 -13.08 30.69 -8.04
CA ALA A 440 -13.00 29.88 -6.81
C ALA A 440 -14.15 28.85 -6.64
N PRO A 441 -15.45 29.19 -6.91
CA PRO A 441 -16.54 28.24 -6.80
C PRO A 441 -16.43 27.08 -7.80
N LEU A 442 -16.01 27.33 -9.04
CA LEU A 442 -15.81 26.31 -10.04
C LEU A 442 -14.58 25.44 -9.72
N ALA A 443 -13.48 26.04 -9.28
CA ALA A 443 -12.31 25.30 -8.85
C ALA A 443 -12.65 24.37 -7.66
N ARG A 444 -13.43 24.87 -6.70
CA ARG A 444 -13.90 24.04 -5.58
C ARG A 444 -14.83 22.90 -6.03
N TYR A 445 -15.71 23.12 -6.98
CA TYR A 445 -16.57 22.09 -7.56
C TYR A 445 -15.75 21.02 -8.28
N LEU A 446 -14.71 21.42 -9.03
CA LEU A 446 -13.78 20.51 -9.73
C LEU A 446 -12.83 19.81 -8.75
N SER A 447 -12.72 20.27 -7.50
CA SER A 447 -11.89 19.64 -6.46
C SER A 447 -12.62 18.47 -5.80
N ASP A 448 -13.18 17.59 -6.63
CA ASP A 448 -13.92 16.39 -6.24
C ASP A 448 -13.44 15.23 -7.10
N TRP A 449 -12.84 14.21 -6.46
CA TRP A 449 -12.31 13.05 -7.17
C TRP A 449 -13.38 12.33 -7.99
N HIS A 450 -14.56 12.13 -7.42
CA HIS A 450 -15.63 11.36 -8.06
C HIS A 450 -16.19 12.09 -9.28
N LEU A 451 -16.22 13.42 -9.25
CA LEU A 451 -16.56 14.25 -10.42
C LEU A 451 -15.49 14.12 -11.50
N LEU A 452 -14.20 14.21 -11.15
CA LEU A 452 -13.11 14.07 -12.13
C LEU A 452 -13.13 12.68 -12.78
N ALA A 453 -13.35 11.63 -11.98
CA ALA A 453 -13.49 10.26 -12.46
C ALA A 453 -14.68 10.12 -13.43
N PHE A 454 -15.83 10.72 -13.11
CA PHE A 454 -17.01 10.74 -13.99
C PHE A 454 -16.74 11.46 -15.32
N LEU A 455 -16.09 12.63 -15.28
CA LEU A 455 -15.75 13.39 -16.48
C LEU A 455 -14.76 12.64 -17.37
N ALA A 456 -13.76 11.99 -16.76
CA ALA A 456 -12.79 11.17 -17.47
C ALA A 456 -13.46 9.96 -18.11
N HIS A 457 -14.32 9.23 -17.37
CA HIS A 457 -15.02 8.04 -17.88
C HIS A 457 -15.99 8.39 -19.01
N GLY A 458 -16.76 9.47 -18.86
CA GLY A 458 -17.77 9.88 -19.82
C GLY A 458 -17.22 10.41 -21.15
N GLY A 459 -15.90 10.63 -21.26
CA GLY A 459 -15.27 11.20 -22.46
C GLY A 459 -15.78 12.61 -22.78
N LEU A 460 -16.26 13.33 -21.76
CA LEU A 460 -16.77 14.70 -21.89
C LEU A 460 -15.65 15.71 -22.15
N LEU A 461 -14.46 15.42 -21.68
CA LEU A 461 -13.24 16.16 -21.90
C LEU A 461 -12.22 15.26 -22.60
N SER A 462 -11.44 15.84 -23.48
CA SER A 462 -10.26 15.17 -24.06
C SER A 462 -9.18 14.96 -23.00
N ASP A 463 -8.22 14.08 -23.27
CA ASP A 463 -7.11 13.81 -22.35
C ASP A 463 -6.26 15.07 -22.07
N ASP A 464 -6.13 15.99 -23.05
CA ASP A 464 -5.42 17.26 -22.88
C ASP A 464 -6.19 18.23 -21.98
N GLU A 465 -7.51 18.28 -22.12
CA GLU A 465 -8.39 19.07 -21.26
C GLU A 465 -8.40 18.51 -19.83
N MET A 466 -8.50 17.17 -19.66
CA MET A 466 -8.39 16.55 -18.35
C MET A 466 -7.06 16.87 -17.66
N ARG A 467 -5.93 16.75 -18.38
CA ARG A 467 -4.60 17.15 -17.86
C ARG A 467 -4.52 18.61 -17.46
N SER A 468 -5.32 19.49 -18.08
CA SER A 468 -5.39 20.90 -17.73
C SER A 468 -6.27 21.17 -16.51
N VAL A 469 -7.34 20.37 -16.32
CA VAL A 469 -8.30 20.52 -15.22
C VAL A 469 -7.73 19.94 -13.92
N CYS A 470 -7.03 18.81 -13.96
CA CYS A 470 -6.49 18.16 -12.77
C CYS A 470 -5.64 19.07 -11.88
N PRO A 471 -4.64 19.85 -12.39
CA PRO A 471 -3.91 20.78 -11.54
C PRO A 471 -4.77 21.89 -10.95
N VAL A 472 -5.77 22.37 -11.67
CA VAL A 472 -6.67 23.45 -11.22
C VAL A 472 -7.44 23.01 -10.00
N SER A 473 -7.86 21.73 -9.92
CA SER A 473 -8.67 21.19 -8.85
C SER A 473 -8.01 21.26 -7.47
N TYR A 474 -6.68 21.37 -7.37
CA TYR A 474 -5.96 21.40 -6.10
C TYR A 474 -4.98 22.56 -5.90
N THR A 475 -4.56 23.29 -6.97
CA THR A 475 -3.57 24.36 -6.83
C THR A 475 -4.20 25.72 -6.51
N HIS A 476 -5.36 26.04 -7.06
CA HIS A 476 -6.01 27.34 -6.85
C HIS A 476 -6.55 27.54 -5.43
N LEU A 477 -6.82 26.46 -4.70
CA LEU A 477 -7.33 26.54 -3.34
C LEU A 477 -6.23 26.78 -2.32
N ARG A 478 -5.01 26.24 -2.55
CA ARG A 478 -3.83 26.48 -1.69
C ARG A 478 -3.24 27.90 -1.81
N ALA A 479 -3.41 28.57 -2.94
CA ALA A 479 -2.92 29.93 -3.12
C ALA A 479 -3.68 30.97 -2.28
N HIS A 480 -4.95 30.72 -1.96
CA HIS A 480 -5.76 31.60 -1.13
C HIS A 480 -5.55 31.42 0.37
N GLU A 481 -5.13 30.23 0.83
CA GLU A 481 -4.84 29.97 2.25
C GLU A 481 -3.53 30.64 2.68
N THR A 482 -2.53 30.72 1.80
CA THR A 482 -1.24 31.37 2.10
C THR A 482 -1.29 32.89 2.08
N GLU A 483 -2.27 33.52 1.43
CA GLU A 483 -2.48 34.98 1.46
C GLU A 483 -3.33 35.43 2.67
N ALA A 484 -4.09 34.54 3.30
CA ALA A 484 -4.89 34.86 4.48
C ALA A 484 -4.11 34.77 5.80
N ASP A 485 -2.94 34.14 5.80
CA ASP A 485 -2.05 33.97 6.96
C ASP A 485 -0.84 34.96 6.97
N LEU A 486 -0.79 35.93 6.05
CA LEU A 486 0.16 37.05 6.02
C LEU A 486 -0.56 38.37 6.35
#